data_10c6ea572eb63cc11f3467e083f2df27
#
_entry.id   10c6ea572eb63cc11f3467e083f2df27
#
_cell.length_a   1.000
_cell.length_b   1.000
_cell.length_c   1.000
_cell.angle_alpha   90.00
_cell.angle_beta   90.00
_cell.angle_gamma   90.00
#
_symmetry.space_group_name_H-M   'P 1'
#
loop_
_entity.id
_entity.type
_entity.pdbx_description
1 polymer ?
#
loop_
_entity_poly.entity_id
_entity_poly.type
_entity_poly.pdbx_seq_one_letter_code
_entity_poly.pdbx_strand_id
1 'polypeptide(L)' 'MKINEAVNLLMEGGKVRLSDWDSDEYIQIKEGEFADESGLSFSFSPWMFYYEWQTYSK' A
#
# COMPACT_ATOMS: atom_id res chain seq x y z
N MET A 1 -5.48 9.50 -1.95
CA MET A 1 -6.69 8.73 -1.64
C MET A 1 -6.68 8.25 -0.21
N LYS A 2 -7.83 7.88 0.30
CA LYS A 2 -7.95 7.38 1.66
C LYS A 2 -7.69 5.87 1.69
N ILE A 3 -7.51 5.34 2.91
CA ILE A 3 -7.14 3.93 3.09
C ILE A 3 -8.10 2.95 2.42
N ASN A 4 -9.41 3.22 2.48
CA ASN A 4 -10.38 2.32 1.87
C ASN A 4 -10.22 2.25 0.34
N GLU A 5 -9.88 3.37 -0.28
CA GLU A 5 -9.63 3.41 -1.73
C GLU A 5 -8.31 2.69 -2.05
N ALA A 6 -7.30 2.87 -1.19
CA ALA A 6 -6.02 2.19 -1.36
C ALA A 6 -6.19 0.67 -1.28
N VAL A 7 -6.98 0.20 -0.31
CA VAL A 7 -7.22 -1.24 -0.15
C VAL A 7 -7.96 -1.79 -1.38
N ASN A 8 -8.95 -1.06 -1.89
CA ASN A 8 -9.66 -1.49 -3.10
C ASN A 8 -8.71 -1.63 -4.28
N LEU A 9 -7.79 -0.67 -4.43
CA LEU A 9 -6.81 -0.73 -5.51
C LEU A 9 -5.89 -1.93 -5.36
N LEU A 10 -5.47 -2.24 -4.12
CA LEU A 10 -4.66 -3.42 -3.85
C LEU A 10 -5.41 -4.69 -4.23
N MET A 11 -6.71 -4.76 -3.92
CA MET A 11 -7.52 -5.93 -4.25
C MET A 11 -7.66 -6.12 -5.76
N GLU A 12 -7.47 -5.06 -6.53
CA GLU A 12 -7.50 -5.12 -7.99
C GLU A 12 -6.14 -5.45 -8.60
N GLY A 13 -5.14 -5.68 -7.76
CA GLY A 13 -3.81 -6.01 -8.23
C GLY A 13 -2.87 -4.82 -8.36
N GLY A 14 -3.27 -3.66 -7.87
CA GLY A 14 -2.44 -2.46 -7.92
C GLY A 14 -1.45 -2.38 -6.78
N LYS A 15 -0.67 -1.32 -6.79
CA LYS A 15 0.31 -1.02 -5.74
C LYS A 15 0.06 0.38 -5.21
N VAL A 16 0.18 0.55 -3.90
CA VAL A 16 -0.05 1.85 -3.26
C VAL A 16 1.09 2.17 -2.30
N ARG A 17 1.20 3.43 -1.95
CA ARG A 17 2.21 3.91 -1.01
C ARG A 17 1.68 5.12 -0.27
N LEU A 18 2.25 5.37 0.90
CA LEU A 18 2.01 6.65 1.58
C LEU A 18 2.85 7.72 0.90
N SER A 19 2.32 8.95 0.86
CA SER A 19 3.02 10.04 0.20
C SER A 19 4.38 10.34 0.80
N ASP A 20 4.56 10.05 2.09
CA ASP A 20 5.81 10.34 2.81
C ASP A 20 6.89 9.26 2.62
N TRP A 21 6.55 8.17 1.98
CA TRP A 21 7.52 7.08 1.78
C TRP A 21 8.50 7.41 0.66
N ASP A 22 9.63 6.71 0.67
CA ASP A 22 10.61 6.80 -0.41
C ASP A 22 9.97 6.31 -1.71
N SER A 23 10.51 6.80 -2.82
CA SER A 23 9.92 6.53 -4.14
C SER A 23 9.89 5.05 -4.51
N ASP A 24 10.71 4.23 -3.85
CA ASP A 24 10.77 2.80 -4.15
C ASP A 24 9.94 1.95 -3.20
N GLU A 25 9.31 2.56 -2.20
CA GLU A 25 8.51 1.83 -1.22
C GLU A 25 7.05 1.76 -1.66
N TYR A 26 6.48 0.59 -1.56
CA TYR A 26 5.06 0.39 -1.87
C TYR A 26 4.53 -0.85 -1.18
N ILE A 27 3.21 -1.01 -1.19
CA ILE A 27 2.52 -2.19 -0.69
C ILE A 27 1.80 -2.85 -1.86
N GLN A 28 1.74 -4.16 -1.82
CA GLN A 28 1.04 -4.96 -2.82
C GLN A 28 0.37 -6.13 -2.12
N ILE A 29 -0.47 -6.86 -2.84
CA ILE A 29 -0.97 -8.15 -2.36
C ILE A 29 -0.18 -9.22 -3.11
N LYS A 30 0.43 -10.10 -2.33
CA LYS A 30 1.24 -11.19 -2.87
C LYS A 30 0.80 -12.48 -2.16
N GLU A 31 0.36 -13.45 -2.96
CA GLU A 31 -0.10 -14.75 -2.44
C GLU A 31 -1.22 -14.59 -1.40
N GLY A 32 -2.12 -13.63 -1.64
CA GLY A 32 -3.27 -13.41 -0.77
C GLY A 32 -2.99 -12.59 0.48
N GLU A 33 -1.79 -12.05 0.63
CA GLU A 33 -1.41 -11.28 1.80
C GLU A 33 -0.88 -9.91 1.41
N PHE A 34 -1.04 -8.94 2.32
CA PHE A 34 -0.41 -7.63 2.14
C PHE A 34 1.09 -7.81 2.31
N ALA A 35 1.86 -7.26 1.39
CA ALA A 35 3.31 -7.37 1.39
C ALA A 35 3.93 -6.03 0.99
N ASP A 36 5.17 -5.79 1.43
CA ASP A 36 5.92 -4.62 1.02
C ASP A 36 6.64 -4.87 -0.31
N GLU A 37 7.44 -3.92 -0.74
CA GLU A 37 8.16 -4.02 -2.02
C GLU A 37 9.17 -5.17 -2.04
N SER A 38 9.59 -5.64 -0.88
CA SER A 38 10.51 -6.77 -0.75
C SER A 38 9.80 -8.12 -0.70
N GLY A 39 8.47 -8.09 -0.66
CA GLY A 39 7.68 -9.32 -0.56
C GLY A 39 7.47 -9.80 0.86
N LEU A 40 7.90 -9.01 1.86
CA LEU A 40 7.68 -9.34 3.26
C LEU A 40 6.29 -8.92 3.70
N SER A 41 5.72 -9.66 4.65
CA SER A 41 4.39 -9.36 5.17
C SER A 41 4.30 -7.94 5.70
N PHE A 42 3.21 -7.27 5.39
CA PHE A 42 2.97 -5.90 5.81
C PHE A 42 1.69 -5.84 6.63
N SER A 43 1.73 -5.12 7.76
CA SER A 43 0.55 -4.88 8.60
C SER A 43 0.29 -3.39 8.68
N PHE A 44 -0.99 -3.01 8.55
CA PHE A 44 -1.39 -1.62 8.67
C PHE A 44 -1.45 -1.23 10.13
N SER A 45 -0.81 -0.11 10.47
CA SER A 45 -0.94 0.49 11.79
C SER A 45 -2.09 1.50 11.76
N PRO A 46 -2.82 1.68 12.88
CA PRO A 46 -3.98 2.59 12.87
C PRO A 46 -3.67 4.01 12.42
N TRP A 47 -2.47 4.54 12.71
CA TRP A 47 -2.09 5.89 12.32
C TRP A 47 -2.05 6.04 10.79
N MET A 48 -1.85 4.96 10.08
CA MET A 48 -1.78 4.98 8.61
C MET A 48 -3.14 5.28 7.99
N PHE A 49 -4.23 5.06 8.72
CA PHE A 49 -5.58 5.28 8.21
C PHE A 49 -5.88 6.78 8.03
N TYR A 50 -5.12 7.63 8.69
CA TYR A 50 -5.33 9.08 8.62
C TYR A 50 -4.39 9.77 7.62
N TYR A 51 -3.50 9.02 7.00
CA TYR A 51 -2.52 9.57 6.08
C TYR A 51 -3.02 9.48 4.65
N GLU A 52 -2.37 10.24 3.79
CA GLU A 52 -2.72 10.25 2.36
C GLU A 52 -1.99 9.13 1.64
N TRP A 53 -2.77 8.33 0.93
CA TRP A 53 -2.25 7.23 0.12
C TRP A 53 -2.22 7.65 -1.34
N GLN A 54 -1.34 7.05 -2.11
CA GLN A 54 -1.29 7.30 -3.54
C GLN A 54 -0.93 6.03 -4.28
N THR A 55 -1.28 6.01 -5.56
CA THR A 55 -0.94 4.90 -6.44
C THR A 55 0.57 4.88 -6.66
N TYR A 56 1.14 3.70 -6.59
CA TYR A 56 2.54 3.52 -6.96
C TYR A 56 2.56 3.22 -8.46
N SER A 57 3.28 4.03 -9.22
CA SER A 57 3.31 3.91 -10.69
C SER A 57 4.75 3.99 -11.21
N LYS A 58 5.50 3.01 -10.92
CA LYS A 58 6.88 2.99 -11.39
C LYS A 58 7.12 1.79 -12.30
#